data_b970091f131462c313c422c934a61481
#
_entry.id   b970091f131462c313c422c934a61481
#
_cell.length_a   1.000
_cell.length_b   1.000
_cell.length_c   1.000
_cell.angle_alpha   90.00
_cell.angle_beta   90.00
_cell.angle_gamma   90.00
#
_symmetry.space_group_name_H-M   'P 1'
#
loop_
_entity.id
_entity.type
_entity.pdbx_description
1 polymer ?
#
loop_
_entity_poly.entity_id
_entity_poly.type
_entity_poly.pdbx_seq_one_letter_code
_entity_poly.pdbx_strand_id
1 'polypeptide(L)'
;MVIFDKLSGSKSSSGPYQTEAQFETNLARQVSMTRQGLAKLRAYEGRELRLEFFFYTNNSAKAEALNSKLVELGYDSQSGESAGDPALFVTTGWTTPIRLDEATVINWIESMCRLGFAHDAEFDSNRGTHKLRKQS
;
A
#
# COMPACT_ATOMS: atom_id res chain seq x y z
N MET A 1 23.99 -23.18 7.42
CA MET A 1 23.80 -22.72 7.21
C MET A 1 23.60 -21.73 6.66
N VAL A 2 23.49 -21.45 6.75
CA VAL A 2 23.33 -20.34 6.34
C VAL A 2 23.57 -20.05 4.99
N ILE A 3 24.28 -20.77 4.37
CA ILE A 3 24.54 -20.53 3.08
C ILE A 3 23.41 -20.61 2.22
N PHE A 4 22.65 -21.64 2.40
CA PHE A 4 21.56 -21.76 1.59
C PHE A 4 20.57 -20.75 1.85
N ASP A 5 20.69 -20.14 2.94
CA ASP A 5 19.79 -19.11 3.22
C ASP A 5 19.97 -18.02 2.25
N LYS A 6 21.16 -17.81 1.80
CA LYS A 6 21.37 -16.83 0.89
C LYS A 6 20.66 -17.09 -0.32
N LEU A 7 20.56 -18.32 -0.67
CA LEU A 7 19.90 -18.65 -1.85
C LEU A 7 18.46 -18.39 -1.74
N SER A 8 17.88 -18.85 -0.68
CA SER A 8 16.47 -18.67 -0.54
C SER A 8 16.18 -17.25 -0.26
N GLY A 9 17.13 -16.58 0.35
CA GLY A 9 16.90 -15.22 0.69
C GLY A 9 17.15 -14.26 -0.42
N SER A 10 17.42 -14.74 -1.61
CA SER A 10 17.71 -13.84 -2.69
C SER A 10 16.61 -12.82 -2.92
N LYS A 11 15.35 -13.17 -2.63
CA LYS A 11 14.27 -12.24 -2.80
C LYS A 11 13.99 -11.42 -1.56
N SER A 12 14.23 -11.96 -0.38
CA SER A 12 13.94 -11.27 0.86
C SER A 12 15.21 -10.66 1.42
N SER A 13 15.16 -9.39 1.72
CA SER A 13 16.27 -8.67 2.31
C SER A 13 15.94 -8.35 3.76
N SER A 14 16.95 -8.46 4.66
CA SER A 14 16.73 -8.11 6.05
C SER A 14 16.98 -6.62 6.31
N GLY A 15 17.57 -5.92 5.35
CA GLY A 15 17.84 -4.49 5.53
C GLY A 15 16.60 -3.64 5.35
N PRO A 16 16.70 -2.36 5.68
CA PRO A 16 15.56 -1.45 5.53
C PRO A 16 15.20 -1.29 4.06
N TYR A 17 13.92 -1.19 3.81
CA TYR A 17 13.43 -0.93 2.47
C TYR A 17 13.19 0.55 2.24
N GLN A 18 12.68 1.25 3.25
CA GLN A 18 12.31 2.64 3.11
C GLN A 18 12.96 3.47 4.21
N THR A 19 13.68 4.51 3.84
CA THR A 19 14.24 5.43 4.83
C THR A 19 13.19 6.46 5.22
N GLU A 20 13.45 7.18 6.30
CA GLU A 20 12.54 8.24 6.73
C GLU A 20 12.40 9.31 5.66
N ALA A 21 13.49 9.66 4.99
CA ALA A 21 13.44 10.66 3.92
C ALA A 21 12.58 10.18 2.76
N GLN A 22 12.69 8.90 2.42
CA GLN A 22 11.87 8.34 1.36
C GLN A 22 10.40 8.31 1.76
N PHE A 23 10.14 8.01 3.03
CA PHE A 23 8.77 8.02 3.53
C PHE A 23 8.17 9.43 3.42
N GLU A 24 8.91 10.45 3.84
CA GLU A 24 8.38 11.82 3.77
C GLU A 24 8.10 12.24 2.34
N THR A 25 9.01 11.89 1.43
CA THR A 25 8.83 12.21 0.02
C THR A 25 7.61 11.49 -0.54
N ASN A 26 7.47 10.22 -0.22
CA ASN A 26 6.35 9.44 -0.71
C ASN A 26 5.03 9.94 -0.13
N LEU A 27 5.01 10.29 1.14
CA LEU A 27 3.81 10.80 1.77
C LEU A 27 3.31 12.05 1.04
N ALA A 28 4.21 13.00 0.79
CA ALA A 28 3.84 14.23 0.11
C ALA A 28 3.34 13.94 -1.31
N ARG A 29 3.99 13.00 -1.99
CA ARG A 29 3.60 12.65 -3.35
C ARG A 29 2.23 11.98 -3.39
N GLN A 30 1.97 11.06 -2.45
CA GLN A 30 0.70 10.35 -2.41
C GLN A 30 -0.45 11.31 -2.11
N VAL A 31 -0.23 12.25 -1.19
CA VAL A 31 -1.26 13.23 -0.87
C VAL A 31 -1.55 14.11 -2.08
N SER A 32 -0.52 14.57 -2.78
CA SER A 32 -0.69 15.42 -3.94
C SER A 32 -1.45 14.69 -5.05
N MET A 33 -1.05 13.45 -5.34
CA MET A 33 -1.72 12.66 -6.37
C MET A 33 -3.17 12.37 -6.00
N THR A 34 -3.42 12.16 -4.72
CA THR A 34 -4.78 11.87 -4.27
C THR A 34 -5.68 13.08 -4.47
N ARG A 35 -5.18 14.29 -4.17
CA ARG A 35 -5.99 15.48 -4.40
C ARG A 35 -6.32 15.65 -5.87
N GLN A 36 -5.36 15.37 -6.74
CA GLN A 36 -5.62 15.46 -8.17
C GLN A 36 -6.62 14.40 -8.63
N GLY A 37 -6.51 13.20 -8.08
CA GLY A 37 -7.44 12.14 -8.42
C GLY A 37 -8.85 12.42 -7.94
N LEU A 38 -8.98 13.00 -6.75
CA LEU A 38 -10.30 13.35 -6.22
C LEU A 38 -10.98 14.40 -7.07
N ALA A 39 -10.22 15.34 -7.60
CA ALA A 39 -10.80 16.35 -8.47
C ALA A 39 -11.46 15.70 -9.69
N LYS A 40 -10.89 14.61 -10.17
CA LYS A 40 -11.45 13.89 -11.30
C LYS A 40 -12.65 13.04 -10.92
N LEU A 41 -12.79 12.72 -9.65
CA LEU A 41 -13.88 11.89 -9.17
C LEU A 41 -14.98 12.72 -8.50
N ARG A 42 -15.06 14.00 -8.85
CA ARG A 42 -16.00 14.89 -8.21
C ARG A 42 -17.45 14.40 -8.27
N ALA A 43 -17.80 13.69 -9.32
CA ALA A 43 -19.16 13.18 -9.48
C ALA A 43 -19.51 12.15 -8.39
N TYR A 44 -18.51 11.58 -7.74
CA TYR A 44 -18.72 10.57 -6.70
C TYR A 44 -18.55 11.14 -5.30
N GLU A 45 -18.37 12.44 -5.19
CA GLU A 45 -18.11 13.05 -3.89
C GLU A 45 -19.26 12.74 -2.91
N GLY A 46 -18.88 12.36 -1.70
CA GLY A 46 -19.85 12.01 -0.67
C GLY A 46 -20.35 10.58 -0.71
N ARG A 47 -20.04 9.85 -1.77
CA ARG A 47 -20.43 8.45 -1.86
C ARG A 47 -19.40 7.58 -1.15
N GLU A 48 -19.79 6.37 -0.80
CA GLU A 48 -18.87 5.43 -0.15
C GLU A 48 -18.37 4.45 -1.18
N LEU A 49 -17.05 4.29 -1.24
CA LEU A 49 -16.42 3.39 -2.18
C LEU A 49 -15.34 2.60 -1.47
N ARG A 50 -15.10 1.40 -1.96
CA ARG A 50 -13.97 0.61 -1.50
C ARG A 50 -12.76 1.01 -2.33
N LEU A 51 -11.64 1.24 -1.66
CA LEU A 51 -10.43 1.69 -2.34
C LEU A 51 -9.41 0.57 -2.35
N GLU A 52 -8.75 0.40 -3.48
CA GLU A 52 -7.69 -0.57 -3.61
C GLU A 52 -6.38 0.02 -3.09
N PHE A 53 -5.54 -0.80 -2.51
CA PHE A 53 -4.26 -0.32 -1.98
C PHE A 53 -3.15 -1.27 -2.36
N PHE A 54 -1.93 -0.74 -2.40
CA PHE A 54 -0.73 -1.51 -2.67
C PHE A 54 0.36 -1.06 -1.71
N PHE A 55 1.07 -2.04 -1.15
CA PHE A 55 2.29 -1.78 -0.37
C PHE A 55 3.39 -2.65 -0.94
N TYR A 56 4.59 -2.11 -1.04
CA TYR A 56 5.74 -2.86 -1.54
C TYR A 56 6.83 -2.89 -0.49
N THR A 57 7.53 -4.03 -0.38
CA THR A 57 8.65 -4.14 0.53
C THR A 57 9.62 -5.18 -0.02
N ASN A 58 10.79 -5.26 0.59
CA ASN A 58 11.85 -6.15 0.14
C ASN A 58 11.91 -7.47 0.92
N ASN A 59 10.90 -7.76 1.71
CA ASN A 59 10.96 -8.92 2.61
C ASN A 59 9.57 -9.51 2.81
N SER A 60 9.45 -10.83 2.62
CA SER A 60 8.14 -11.46 2.71
C SER A 60 7.56 -11.42 4.12
N ALA A 61 8.40 -11.51 5.14
CA ALA A 61 7.90 -11.46 6.51
C ALA A 61 7.30 -10.08 6.83
N LYS A 62 7.89 -9.01 6.31
CA LYS A 62 7.34 -7.68 6.47
C LYS A 62 5.99 -7.56 5.78
N ALA A 63 5.90 -8.11 4.57
CA ALA A 63 4.65 -8.08 3.82
C ALA A 63 3.55 -8.83 4.57
N GLU A 64 3.89 -9.98 5.13
CA GLU A 64 2.92 -10.79 5.85
C GLU A 64 2.46 -10.13 7.14
N ALA A 65 3.39 -9.50 7.86
CA ALA A 65 3.03 -8.79 9.09
C ALA A 65 2.08 -7.63 8.79
N LEU A 66 2.37 -6.90 7.73
CA LEU A 66 1.50 -5.82 7.31
C LEU A 66 0.14 -6.36 6.89
N ASN A 67 0.13 -7.47 6.16
CA ASN A 67 -1.12 -8.09 5.73
C ASN A 67 -1.99 -8.45 6.92
N SER A 68 -1.40 -9.02 7.97
CA SER A 68 -2.15 -9.38 9.17
C SER A 68 -2.79 -8.15 9.79
N LYS A 69 -2.05 -7.04 9.81
CA LYS A 69 -2.59 -5.81 10.39
C LYS A 69 -3.76 -5.28 9.57
N LEU A 70 -3.67 -5.35 8.25
CA LEU A 70 -4.75 -4.89 7.39
C LEU A 70 -5.99 -5.76 7.53
N VAL A 71 -5.80 -7.06 7.68
CA VAL A 71 -6.93 -7.96 7.92
C VAL A 71 -7.59 -7.63 9.26
N GLU A 72 -6.79 -7.29 10.29
CA GLU A 72 -7.34 -6.86 11.57
C GLU A 72 -8.21 -5.63 11.44
N LEU A 73 -7.88 -4.74 10.50
CA LEU A 73 -8.67 -3.54 10.26
C LEU A 73 -9.96 -3.81 9.49
N GLY A 74 -10.17 -5.05 9.09
CA GLY A 74 -11.38 -5.43 8.37
C GLY A 74 -11.23 -5.35 6.86
N TYR A 75 -10.03 -5.12 6.37
CA TYR A 75 -9.79 -5.00 4.92
C TYR A 75 -9.62 -6.37 4.29
N ASP A 76 -9.98 -6.49 3.03
CA ASP A 76 -9.63 -7.62 2.21
C ASP A 76 -8.18 -7.44 1.82
N SER A 77 -7.28 -8.32 2.26
CA SER A 77 -5.85 -8.11 2.02
C SER A 77 -5.14 -9.44 1.80
N GLN A 78 -4.16 -9.41 0.94
CA GLN A 78 -3.30 -10.57 0.72
C GLN A 78 -1.90 -10.09 0.36
N SER A 79 -0.91 -10.95 0.57
CA SER A 79 0.46 -10.61 0.25
C SER A 79 1.09 -11.71 -0.59
N GLY A 80 2.12 -11.37 -1.34
CA GLY A 80 2.84 -12.31 -2.17
C GLY A 80 3.94 -11.63 -2.93
N GLU A 81 4.51 -12.34 -3.89
CA GLU A 81 5.54 -11.77 -4.72
C GLU A 81 4.94 -10.77 -5.69
N SER A 82 5.66 -9.70 -5.94
CA SER A 82 5.20 -8.70 -6.89
C SER A 82 5.38 -9.21 -8.31
N ALA A 83 4.35 -9.09 -9.12
CA ALA A 83 4.45 -9.50 -10.52
C ALA A 83 5.31 -8.55 -11.33
N GLY A 84 5.35 -7.28 -10.93
CA GLY A 84 6.08 -6.29 -11.70
C GLY A 84 7.57 -6.23 -11.39
N ASP A 85 7.97 -6.69 -10.20
CA ASP A 85 9.36 -6.62 -9.78
C ASP A 85 9.66 -7.83 -8.91
N PRO A 86 10.43 -8.80 -9.44
CA PRO A 86 10.67 -10.03 -8.69
C PRO A 86 11.47 -9.84 -7.40
N ALA A 87 12.09 -8.69 -7.21
CA ALA A 87 12.81 -8.40 -5.98
C ALA A 87 11.90 -7.90 -4.87
N LEU A 88 10.63 -7.64 -5.18
CA LEU A 88 9.71 -7.05 -4.21
C LEU A 88 8.57 -7.98 -3.87
N PHE A 89 8.00 -7.72 -2.70
CA PHE A 89 6.78 -8.36 -2.26
C PHE A 89 5.69 -7.31 -2.17
N VAL A 90 4.46 -7.69 -2.44
CA VAL A 90 3.34 -6.77 -2.43
C VAL A 90 2.30 -7.23 -1.41
N THR A 91 1.71 -6.27 -0.71
CA THR A 91 0.50 -6.49 0.08
C THR A 91 -0.56 -5.61 -0.54
N THR A 92 -1.66 -6.20 -0.95
CA THR A 92 -2.67 -5.49 -1.73
C THR A 92 -4.06 -5.96 -1.34
N GLY A 93 -5.05 -5.13 -1.60
CA GLY A 93 -6.41 -5.49 -1.32
C GLY A 93 -7.34 -4.31 -1.44
N TRP A 94 -8.48 -4.41 -0.73
CA TRP A 94 -9.54 -3.43 -0.79
C TRP A 94 -9.98 -3.05 0.61
N THR A 95 -10.27 -1.78 0.80
CA THR A 95 -10.77 -1.30 2.09
C THR A 95 -12.22 -1.70 2.28
N THR A 96 -12.72 -1.48 3.49
CA THR A 96 -14.16 -1.35 3.69
C THR A 96 -14.59 -0.05 3.02
N PRO A 97 -15.90 0.20 2.87
CA PRO A 97 -16.33 1.44 2.22
C PRO A 97 -15.83 2.68 2.96
N ILE A 98 -15.31 3.61 2.18
CA ILE A 98 -14.76 4.87 2.69
C ILE A 98 -15.50 5.99 1.99
N ARG A 99 -15.90 7.01 2.76
CA ARG A 99 -16.58 8.16 2.19
C ARG A 99 -15.62 8.95 1.31
N LEU A 100 -16.06 9.25 0.10
CA LEU A 100 -15.22 9.92 -0.87
C LEU A 100 -15.33 11.43 -0.71
N ASP A 101 -14.67 11.97 0.30
CA ASP A 101 -14.48 13.42 0.42
C ASP A 101 -13.01 13.65 0.72
N GLU A 102 -12.56 14.86 0.46
CA GLU A 102 -11.13 15.13 0.49
C GLU A 102 -10.53 14.86 1.87
N ALA A 103 -11.15 15.34 2.93
CA ALA A 103 -10.57 15.17 4.26
C ALA A 103 -10.46 13.70 4.64
N THR A 104 -11.51 12.94 4.38
CA THR A 104 -11.53 11.52 4.76
C THR A 104 -10.48 10.74 3.97
N VAL A 105 -10.41 10.97 2.66
CA VAL A 105 -9.50 10.19 1.83
C VAL A 105 -8.05 10.59 2.10
N ILE A 106 -7.78 11.88 2.28
CA ILE A 106 -6.41 12.31 2.58
C ILE A 106 -5.97 11.75 3.93
N ASN A 107 -6.83 11.77 4.93
CA ASN A 107 -6.47 11.18 6.22
C ASN A 107 -6.18 9.69 6.08
N TRP A 108 -6.95 9.00 5.26
CA TRP A 108 -6.72 7.59 5.00
C TRP A 108 -5.36 7.38 4.32
N ILE A 109 -5.04 8.19 3.31
CA ILE A 109 -3.75 8.08 2.61
C ILE A 109 -2.59 8.29 3.59
N GLU A 110 -2.69 9.29 4.45
CA GLU A 110 -1.65 9.54 5.43
C GLU A 110 -1.51 8.36 6.39
N SER A 111 -2.61 7.81 6.84
CA SER A 111 -2.59 6.65 7.71
C SER A 111 -1.96 5.44 7.05
N MET A 112 -2.27 5.23 5.77
CA MET A 112 -1.72 4.10 5.04
C MET A 112 -0.22 4.27 4.81
N CYS A 113 0.23 5.48 4.51
CA CYS A 113 1.66 5.72 4.37
C CYS A 113 2.39 5.45 5.69
N ARG A 114 1.84 5.89 6.81
CA ARG A 114 2.47 5.67 8.11
C ARG A 114 2.45 4.21 8.52
N LEU A 115 1.35 3.52 8.25
CA LEU A 115 1.25 2.10 8.52
C LEU A 115 2.29 1.34 7.72
N GLY A 116 2.43 1.69 6.44
CA GLY A 116 3.44 1.07 5.60
C GLY A 116 4.84 1.29 6.15
N PHE A 117 5.15 2.53 6.53
CA PHE A 117 6.47 2.83 7.05
C PHE A 117 6.75 2.06 8.35
N ALA A 118 5.75 1.91 9.19
CA ALA A 118 5.91 1.16 10.43
C ALA A 118 6.27 -0.30 10.18
N HIS A 119 5.90 -0.83 9.02
CA HIS A 119 6.21 -2.20 8.62
C HIS A 119 7.31 -2.24 7.56
N ASP A 120 8.00 -1.11 7.34
CA ASP A 120 9.06 -0.99 6.35
C ASP A 120 8.57 -1.36 4.96
N ALA A 121 7.39 -0.88 4.61
CA ALA A 121 6.78 -1.05 3.31
C ALA A 121 6.35 0.30 2.79
N GLU A 122 6.35 0.46 1.48
CA GLU A 122 5.98 1.72 0.85
C GLU A 122 4.58 1.63 0.28
N PHE A 123 3.72 2.54 0.71
CA PHE A 123 2.34 2.62 0.21
C PHE A 123 2.32 3.29 -1.15
N ASP A 124 1.52 2.76 -2.07
CA ASP A 124 1.35 3.34 -3.39
C ASP A 124 -0.12 3.30 -3.78
N SER A 125 -0.75 4.47 -3.82
CA SER A 125 -2.16 4.57 -4.19
C SER A 125 -2.34 4.73 -5.69
N ASN A 126 -1.25 5.05 -6.40
CA ASN A 126 -1.37 5.36 -7.81
C ASN A 126 -1.88 4.19 -8.64
N ARG A 127 -1.45 2.98 -8.29
CA ARG A 127 -1.92 1.82 -9.02
C ARG A 127 -3.37 1.50 -8.77
N GLY A 128 -3.87 1.88 -7.61
CA GLY A 128 -5.24 1.57 -7.26
C GLY A 128 -6.25 2.24 -8.16
N THR A 129 -5.91 3.38 -8.72
CA THR A 129 -6.87 4.08 -9.55
C THR A 129 -7.25 3.30 -10.79
N HIS A 130 -6.35 2.46 -11.28
CA HIS A 130 -6.66 1.67 -12.45
C HIS A 130 -7.56 0.50 -12.13
N LYS A 131 -7.54 0.07 -10.88
CA LYS A 131 -8.28 -1.13 -10.52
C LYS A 131 -9.67 -0.87 -10.00
N LEU A 132 -9.98 0.35 -9.64
CA LEU A 132 -11.29 0.65 -9.10
C LEU A 132 -12.42 0.19 -10.00
N ARG A 133 -12.27 0.37 -11.28
CA ARG A 133 -13.33 0.01 -12.20
C ARG A 133 -13.59 -1.49 -12.26
N LYS A 134 -12.63 -2.29 -11.83
CA LYS A 134 -12.80 -3.72 -11.88
C LYS A 134 -13.63 -4.27 -10.76
N GLN A 135 -13.93 -3.46 -9.81
CA GLN A 135 -14.72 -3.89 -8.70
C GLN A 135 -16.14 -4.16 -9.06
N SER A 136 -16.63 -3.54 -10.06
CA SER A 136 -18.03 -3.71 -10.42
C SER A 136 -18.37 -5.12 -10.86
#